data_c99592fcb647a8b326d4f69dd3908868
#
_entry.id   c99592fcb647a8b326d4f69dd3908868
#
_cell.length_a   1.000
_cell.length_b   1.000
_cell.length_c   1.000
_cell.angle_alpha   90.00
_cell.angle_beta   90.00
_cell.angle_gamma   90.00
#
_symmetry.space_group_name_H-M   'P 1'
#
loop_
_entity.id
_entity.type
_entity.pdbx_description
1 polymer ?
#
loop_
_entity_poly.entity_id
_entity_poly.type
_entity_poly.pdbx_seq_one_letter_code
_entity_poly.pdbx_strand_id
1 'polypeptide(L)'
;DSVALSAHFADMDVVINLVGILNETGRSGAGFRRAHTELTAKIVTAANSRGVTRLLQMSSLGARLNAPSHYLRSKGAAEQHIEEHAKALDYCIFQPSVIFGPGDSLTNRFASLLRLGGCWLPLAKPDARFAPVFVGDVVAAFASCLHGGSVNGKSVSRQRFELGGPDTVTLEELVRLTARYAQLPCHLLRLPDSVARLQAAVMDFVPGKPFSTDNYRSLSEDSVCRENGLAQLGIKAHSMATILPTYLGAASREARLDAARRTAGRFR
;
A
#
# COMPACT_ATOMS: atom_id res chain seq x y z
N ASP A 1 18.51 -6.75 -13.86
CA ASP A 1 19.08 -6.63 -15.20
C ASP A 1 17.95 -6.37 -16.21
N SER A 2 18.08 -5.31 -17.06
CA SER A 2 17.08 -4.95 -18.08
C SER A 2 16.99 -5.99 -19.19
N VAL A 3 18.07 -6.70 -19.49
CA VAL A 3 18.12 -7.76 -20.52
C VAL A 3 17.28 -8.95 -20.08
N ALA A 4 17.39 -9.36 -18.81
CA ALA A 4 16.58 -10.45 -18.26
C ALA A 4 15.08 -10.09 -18.27
N LEU A 5 14.72 -8.85 -17.88
CA LEU A 5 13.33 -8.36 -17.95
C LEU A 5 12.80 -8.36 -19.40
N SER A 6 13.63 -7.93 -20.37
CA SER A 6 13.23 -7.93 -21.78
C SER A 6 12.89 -9.34 -22.29
N ALA A 7 13.62 -10.38 -21.83
CA ALA A 7 13.31 -11.76 -22.20
C ALA A 7 11.94 -12.20 -21.70
N HIS A 8 11.54 -11.79 -20.49
CA HIS A 8 10.23 -12.10 -19.90
C HIS A 8 9.07 -11.28 -20.50
N PHE A 9 9.35 -10.19 -21.18
CA PHE A 9 8.34 -9.32 -21.80
C PHE A 9 8.08 -9.64 -23.28
N ALA A 10 8.79 -10.65 -23.83
CA ALA A 10 8.50 -11.12 -25.20
C ALA A 10 7.05 -11.64 -25.26
N ASP A 11 6.33 -11.21 -26.29
CA ASP A 11 4.95 -11.61 -26.58
C ASP A 11 3.93 -11.24 -25.48
N MET A 12 4.28 -10.27 -24.61
CA MET A 12 3.37 -9.75 -23.61
C MET A 12 2.73 -8.44 -24.06
N ASP A 13 1.41 -8.35 -23.94
CA ASP A 13 0.65 -7.13 -24.26
C ASP A 13 0.67 -6.14 -23.10
N VAL A 14 0.63 -6.64 -21.86
CA VAL A 14 0.45 -5.83 -20.64
C VAL A 14 1.48 -6.22 -19.58
N VAL A 15 2.05 -5.22 -18.93
CA VAL A 15 2.89 -5.39 -17.73
C VAL A 15 2.20 -4.75 -16.54
N ILE A 16 2.07 -5.49 -15.44
CA ILE A 16 1.54 -5.00 -14.16
C ILE A 16 2.69 -4.95 -13.17
N ASN A 17 3.08 -3.75 -12.74
CA ASN A 17 4.13 -3.56 -11.74
C ASN A 17 3.53 -3.32 -10.36
N LEU A 18 3.54 -4.34 -9.51
CA LEU A 18 3.11 -4.29 -8.11
C LEU A 18 4.29 -4.24 -7.14
N VAL A 19 5.52 -4.19 -7.64
CA VAL A 19 6.72 -4.25 -6.79
C VAL A 19 6.84 -3.00 -5.93
N GLY A 20 7.08 -3.22 -4.65
CA GLY A 20 7.32 -2.17 -3.69
C GLY A 20 7.81 -2.72 -2.35
N ILE A 21 8.49 -1.86 -1.60
CA ILE A 21 8.91 -2.12 -0.23
C ILE A 21 8.38 -1.03 0.68
N LEU A 22 8.03 -1.36 1.90
CA LEU A 22 7.57 -0.39 2.92
C LEU A 22 8.68 0.06 3.86
N ASN A 23 9.77 -0.71 3.93
CA ASN A 23 10.96 -0.40 4.70
C ASN A 23 12.20 -0.76 3.90
N GLU A 24 13.25 0.00 4.03
CA GLU A 24 14.57 -0.32 3.48
C GLU A 24 15.51 -0.82 4.58
N THR A 25 16.52 -1.60 4.21
CA THR A 25 17.56 -2.05 5.16
C THR A 25 18.41 -0.86 5.62
N GLY A 26 18.71 0.07 4.72
CA GLY A 26 19.43 1.31 4.99
C GLY A 26 18.57 2.40 5.60
N ARG A 27 19.07 3.65 5.50
CA ARG A 27 18.40 4.89 5.97
C ARG A 27 18.53 6.03 4.96
N SER A 28 19.19 5.77 3.83
CA SER A 28 19.53 6.76 2.80
C SER A 28 18.46 6.91 1.71
N GLY A 29 17.44 6.07 1.70
CA GLY A 29 16.46 5.97 0.62
C GLY A 29 16.95 5.16 -0.58
N ALA A 30 18.17 4.60 -0.54
CA ALA A 30 18.73 3.83 -1.65
C ALA A 30 17.94 2.55 -1.94
N GLY A 31 17.43 1.88 -0.91
CA GLY A 31 16.58 0.71 -1.05
C GLY A 31 15.26 1.05 -1.76
N PHE A 32 14.61 2.12 -1.33
CA PHE A 32 13.39 2.63 -1.98
C PHE A 32 13.64 3.03 -3.43
N ARG A 33 14.71 3.79 -3.71
CA ARG A 33 15.07 4.20 -5.07
C ARG A 33 15.28 2.98 -5.96
N ARG A 34 16.01 1.96 -5.50
CA ARG A 34 16.25 0.73 -6.25
C ARG A 34 14.98 -0.04 -6.55
N ALA A 35 14.10 -0.20 -5.53
CA ALA A 35 12.89 -1.00 -5.66
C ALA A 35 11.77 -0.29 -6.42
N HIS A 36 11.67 1.05 -6.34
CA HIS A 36 10.57 1.80 -6.95
C HIS A 36 11.01 2.49 -8.23
N THR A 37 12.05 3.34 -8.18
CA THR A 37 12.44 4.18 -9.32
C THR A 37 13.24 3.43 -10.36
N GLU A 38 14.34 2.79 -9.95
CA GLU A 38 15.25 2.11 -10.87
C GLU A 38 14.64 0.86 -11.51
N LEU A 39 13.83 0.11 -10.75
CA LEU A 39 13.11 -1.03 -11.31
C LEU A 39 12.05 -0.57 -12.33
N THR A 40 11.28 0.47 -12.01
CA THR A 40 10.29 1.01 -12.95
C THR A 40 10.97 1.53 -14.22
N ALA A 41 12.13 2.18 -14.13
CA ALA A 41 12.89 2.59 -15.30
C ALA A 41 13.30 1.40 -16.18
N LYS A 42 13.76 0.30 -15.56
CA LYS A 42 14.08 -0.94 -16.29
C LYS A 42 12.85 -1.57 -16.95
N ILE A 43 11.71 -1.55 -16.25
CA ILE A 43 10.44 -2.06 -16.79
C ILE A 43 10.01 -1.24 -18.01
N VAL A 44 10.00 0.09 -17.93
CA VAL A 44 9.64 0.97 -19.06
C VAL A 44 10.58 0.75 -20.25
N THR A 45 11.88 0.66 -20.01
CA THR A 45 12.86 0.38 -21.07
C THR A 45 12.61 -0.97 -21.74
N ALA A 46 12.42 -2.03 -20.95
CA ALA A 46 12.15 -3.37 -21.45
C ALA A 46 10.80 -3.44 -22.20
N ALA A 47 9.75 -2.81 -21.67
CA ALA A 47 8.44 -2.76 -22.29
C ALA A 47 8.49 -2.06 -23.66
N ASN A 48 9.13 -0.88 -23.74
CA ASN A 48 9.32 -0.16 -25.01
C ASN A 48 10.11 -0.98 -26.04
N SER A 49 11.13 -1.76 -25.60
CA SER A 49 11.97 -2.55 -26.50
C SER A 49 11.29 -3.81 -27.04
N ARG A 50 10.25 -4.30 -26.36
CA ARG A 50 9.50 -5.51 -26.70
C ARG A 50 8.11 -5.27 -27.30
N GLY A 51 7.74 -4.02 -27.47
CA GLY A 51 6.44 -3.67 -28.04
C GLY A 51 5.27 -3.93 -27.09
N VAL A 52 5.52 -4.00 -25.78
CA VAL A 52 4.44 -4.02 -24.78
C VAL A 52 3.60 -2.77 -24.98
N THR A 53 2.30 -2.95 -25.05
CA THR A 53 1.38 -1.84 -25.36
C THR A 53 0.90 -1.10 -24.12
N ARG A 54 0.92 -1.76 -22.93
CA ARG A 54 0.32 -1.21 -21.70
C ARG A 54 1.09 -1.53 -20.44
N LEU A 55 1.17 -0.52 -19.54
CA LEU A 55 1.75 -0.63 -18.21
C LEU A 55 0.74 -0.20 -17.15
N LEU A 56 0.48 -1.06 -16.17
CA LEU A 56 -0.27 -0.74 -14.97
C LEU A 56 0.69 -0.65 -13.78
N GLN A 57 0.80 0.54 -13.19
CA GLN A 57 1.78 0.84 -12.13
C GLN A 57 1.12 1.04 -10.78
N MET A 58 1.52 0.27 -9.77
CA MET A 58 1.16 0.53 -8.37
C MET A 58 2.05 1.62 -7.79
N SER A 59 1.44 2.74 -7.38
CA SER A 59 2.09 3.84 -6.69
C SER A 59 1.53 4.01 -5.26
N SER A 60 1.40 5.20 -4.76
CA SER A 60 0.83 5.53 -3.45
C SER A 60 0.29 6.95 -3.43
N LEU A 61 -0.78 7.22 -2.69
CA LEU A 61 -1.22 8.58 -2.43
C LEU A 61 -0.09 9.41 -1.82
N GLY A 62 0.00 10.66 -2.24
CA GLY A 62 1.06 11.58 -1.82
C GLY A 62 2.41 11.38 -2.52
N ALA A 63 2.53 10.44 -3.47
CA ALA A 63 3.74 10.25 -4.27
C ALA A 63 4.07 11.50 -5.07
N ARG A 64 5.23 12.11 -4.84
CA ARG A 64 5.78 13.27 -5.56
C ARG A 64 7.26 13.46 -5.23
N LEU A 65 8.01 14.17 -6.08
CA LEU A 65 9.46 14.35 -5.92
C LEU A 65 9.88 15.05 -4.62
N ASN A 66 9.09 15.99 -4.16
CA ASN A 66 9.35 16.78 -2.95
C ASN A 66 8.59 16.29 -1.71
N ALA A 67 8.11 15.03 -1.72
CA ALA A 67 7.45 14.44 -0.58
C ALA A 67 8.40 14.30 0.64
N PRO A 68 7.87 14.28 1.89
CA PRO A 68 8.69 14.27 3.09
C PRO A 68 9.49 12.97 3.31
N SER A 69 8.97 11.83 2.84
CA SER A 69 9.60 10.52 3.00
C SER A 69 10.34 10.07 1.74
N HIS A 70 11.36 9.24 1.92
CA HIS A 70 12.06 8.59 0.81
C HIS A 70 11.16 7.65 0.03
N TYR A 71 10.25 6.97 0.73
CA TYR A 71 9.23 6.11 0.14
C TYR A 71 8.39 6.89 -0.88
N LEU A 72 7.72 7.97 -0.45
CA LEU A 72 6.86 8.76 -1.34
C LEU A 72 7.64 9.44 -2.47
N ARG A 73 8.87 9.94 -2.19
CA ARG A 73 9.73 10.50 -3.23
C ARG A 73 10.10 9.48 -4.31
N SER A 74 10.45 8.27 -3.91
CA SER A 74 10.84 7.23 -4.86
C SER A 74 9.67 6.74 -5.72
N LYS A 75 8.45 6.71 -5.15
CA LYS A 75 7.22 6.44 -5.90
C LYS A 75 6.93 7.58 -6.89
N GLY A 76 7.04 8.84 -6.45
CA GLY A 76 6.86 10.01 -7.34
C GLY A 76 7.88 10.08 -8.47
N ALA A 77 9.14 9.72 -8.20
CA ALA A 77 10.17 9.64 -9.23
C ALA A 77 9.90 8.49 -10.24
N ALA A 78 9.31 7.39 -9.80
CA ALA A 78 8.87 6.31 -10.68
C ALA A 78 7.71 6.75 -11.59
N GLU A 79 6.73 7.48 -11.05
CA GLU A 79 5.62 8.04 -11.84
C GLU A 79 6.13 9.02 -12.91
N GLN A 80 6.99 9.96 -12.51
CA GLN A 80 7.59 10.92 -13.46
C GLN A 80 8.35 10.20 -14.56
N HIS A 81 9.14 9.17 -14.22
CA HIS A 81 9.87 8.40 -15.22
C HIS A 81 8.95 7.73 -16.25
N ILE A 82 7.80 7.17 -15.81
CA ILE A 82 6.80 6.61 -16.72
C ILE A 82 6.28 7.71 -17.67
N GLU A 83 5.87 8.86 -17.15
CA GLU A 83 5.30 9.94 -17.93
C GLU A 83 6.26 10.48 -19.00
N GLU A 84 7.56 10.59 -18.64
CA GLU A 84 8.59 11.11 -19.54
C GLU A 84 9.05 10.08 -20.60
N HIS A 85 9.00 8.78 -20.28
CA HIS A 85 9.67 7.75 -21.09
C HIS A 85 8.74 6.68 -21.67
N ALA A 86 7.46 6.67 -21.33
CA ALA A 86 6.51 5.66 -21.83
C ALA A 86 6.18 5.78 -23.33
N LYS A 87 6.72 6.78 -24.05
CA LYS A 87 6.60 6.95 -25.52
C LYS A 87 5.31 6.38 -26.14
N ALA A 88 5.39 5.21 -26.78
CA ALA A 88 4.26 4.47 -27.35
C ALA A 88 3.52 3.57 -26.32
N LEU A 89 4.12 3.35 -25.16
CA LEU A 89 3.53 2.56 -24.07
C LEU A 89 2.37 3.35 -23.43
N ASP A 90 1.19 2.79 -23.45
CA ASP A 90 0.06 3.32 -22.68
C ASP A 90 0.19 2.94 -21.20
N TYR A 91 -0.34 3.75 -20.28
CA TYR A 91 -0.19 3.45 -18.85
C TYR A 91 -1.38 3.92 -18.01
N CYS A 92 -1.56 3.22 -16.87
CA CYS A 92 -2.31 3.73 -15.73
C CYS A 92 -1.45 3.68 -14.48
N ILE A 93 -1.51 4.73 -13.68
CA ILE A 93 -0.84 4.84 -12.38
C ILE A 93 -1.91 4.83 -11.30
N PHE A 94 -1.85 3.86 -10.40
CA PHE A 94 -2.78 3.76 -9.28
C PHE A 94 -2.10 4.20 -8.00
N GLN A 95 -2.70 5.19 -7.35
CA GLN A 95 -2.23 5.80 -6.11
C GLN A 95 -3.19 5.43 -4.96
N PRO A 96 -3.10 4.22 -4.40
CA PRO A 96 -3.95 3.85 -3.28
C PRO A 96 -3.54 4.59 -2.00
N SER A 97 -4.53 4.84 -1.14
CA SER A 97 -4.32 5.03 0.28
C SER A 97 -3.83 3.72 0.91
N VAL A 98 -3.86 3.61 2.23
CA VAL A 98 -3.48 2.35 2.90
C VAL A 98 -4.43 1.24 2.47
N ILE A 99 -3.87 0.15 1.93
CA ILE A 99 -4.63 -1.00 1.47
C ILE A 99 -4.87 -1.95 2.64
N PHE A 100 -6.11 -2.41 2.81
CA PHE A 100 -6.48 -3.39 3.81
C PHE A 100 -7.21 -4.59 3.20
N GLY A 101 -7.18 -5.73 3.89
CA GLY A 101 -7.84 -6.96 3.47
C GLY A 101 -7.20 -8.21 4.07
N PRO A 102 -7.68 -9.42 3.74
CA PRO A 102 -7.09 -10.67 4.22
C PRO A 102 -5.59 -10.73 3.94
N GLY A 103 -4.79 -10.95 4.99
CA GLY A 103 -3.33 -11.04 4.88
C GLY A 103 -2.61 -9.69 4.78
N ASP A 104 -3.29 -8.55 4.98
CA ASP A 104 -2.63 -7.24 4.94
C ASP A 104 -1.57 -7.09 6.05
N SER A 105 -0.60 -6.22 5.79
CA SER A 105 0.44 -5.91 6.77
C SER A 105 0.03 -4.82 7.76
N LEU A 106 -1.06 -4.08 7.53
CA LEU A 106 -1.46 -2.93 8.34
C LEU A 106 -2.31 -3.38 9.55
N THR A 107 -3.53 -3.91 9.29
CA THR A 107 -4.46 -4.28 10.36
C THR A 107 -3.97 -5.50 11.14
N ASN A 108 -3.41 -6.50 10.46
CA ASN A 108 -2.81 -7.67 11.12
C ASN A 108 -1.62 -7.28 12.00
N ARG A 109 -0.81 -6.29 11.59
CA ARG A 109 0.30 -5.79 12.38
C ARG A 109 -0.17 -5.08 13.65
N PHE A 110 -1.16 -4.19 13.56
CA PHE A 110 -1.72 -3.53 14.73
C PHE A 110 -2.36 -4.53 15.69
N ALA A 111 -3.10 -5.51 15.17
CA ALA A 111 -3.64 -6.59 15.99
C ALA A 111 -2.52 -7.39 16.70
N SER A 112 -1.41 -7.67 16.02
CA SER A 112 -0.25 -8.37 16.61
C SER A 112 0.45 -7.51 17.66
N LEU A 113 0.66 -6.22 17.41
CA LEU A 113 1.29 -5.30 18.37
C LEU A 113 0.44 -5.16 19.64
N LEU A 114 -0.88 -5.07 19.52
CA LEU A 114 -1.79 -5.03 20.68
C LEU A 114 -1.73 -6.32 21.50
N ARG A 115 -1.64 -7.49 20.85
CA ARG A 115 -1.48 -8.77 21.58
C ARG A 115 -0.16 -8.85 22.33
N LEU A 116 0.95 -8.41 21.71
CA LEU A 116 2.29 -8.45 22.31
C LEU A 116 2.49 -7.37 23.39
N GLY A 117 1.92 -6.19 23.22
CA GLY A 117 2.08 -5.06 24.12
C GLY A 117 1.13 -5.07 25.33
N GLY A 118 0.44 -6.19 25.62
CA GLY A 118 -0.54 -6.23 26.73
C GLY A 118 -1.67 -5.23 26.54
N CYS A 119 -2.07 -4.99 25.30
CA CYS A 119 -3.13 -4.05 24.88
C CYS A 119 -2.77 -2.56 24.96
N TRP A 120 -1.55 -2.21 25.35
CA TRP A 120 -1.03 -0.85 25.30
C TRP A 120 -0.23 -0.63 24.02
N LEU A 121 -0.52 0.46 23.31
CA LEU A 121 0.18 0.82 22.08
C LEU A 121 0.55 2.31 22.06
N PRO A 122 1.85 2.65 22.11
CA PRO A 122 2.31 4.01 21.86
C PRO A 122 2.10 4.35 20.38
N LEU A 123 1.33 5.41 20.10
CA LEU A 123 0.93 5.79 18.76
C LEU A 123 1.49 7.14 18.37
N ALA A 124 2.37 7.14 17.38
CA ALA A 124 2.89 8.33 16.73
C ALA A 124 1.88 8.87 15.71
N LYS A 125 1.74 10.20 15.61
CA LYS A 125 0.86 10.86 14.63
C LYS A 125 -0.59 10.31 14.63
N PRO A 126 -1.26 10.24 15.79
CA PRO A 126 -2.60 9.64 15.91
C PRO A 126 -3.65 10.30 15.02
N ASP A 127 -3.45 11.58 14.69
CA ASP A 127 -4.39 12.40 13.92
C ASP A 127 -4.12 12.34 12.39
N ALA A 128 -3.09 11.62 11.92
CA ALA A 128 -2.83 11.41 10.50
C ALA A 128 -4.03 10.73 9.83
N ARG A 129 -4.51 11.27 8.71
CA ARG A 129 -5.76 10.87 8.07
C ARG A 129 -5.51 9.93 6.90
N PHE A 130 -6.38 8.95 6.76
CA PHE A 130 -6.36 7.95 5.70
C PHE A 130 -7.76 7.74 5.12
N ALA A 131 -7.80 7.33 3.85
CA ALA A 131 -9.00 6.77 3.21
C ALA A 131 -8.74 5.28 2.90
N PRO A 132 -8.75 4.36 3.89
CA PRO A 132 -8.34 2.97 3.70
C PRO A 132 -9.14 2.31 2.59
N VAL A 133 -8.45 1.67 1.64
CA VAL A 133 -9.06 1.03 0.47
C VAL A 133 -8.97 -0.49 0.57
N PHE A 134 -10.08 -1.17 0.26
CA PHE A 134 -10.11 -2.63 0.24
C PHE A 134 -9.28 -3.17 -0.94
N VAL A 135 -8.47 -4.19 -0.69
CA VAL A 135 -7.61 -4.80 -1.73
C VAL A 135 -8.41 -5.29 -2.93
N GLY A 136 -9.63 -5.81 -2.72
CA GLY A 136 -10.52 -6.23 -3.81
C GLY A 136 -10.95 -5.09 -4.72
N ASP A 137 -11.16 -3.88 -4.17
CA ASP A 137 -11.49 -2.69 -4.96
C ASP A 137 -10.29 -2.20 -5.76
N VAL A 138 -9.08 -2.33 -5.20
CA VAL A 138 -7.83 -2.04 -5.93
C VAL A 138 -7.67 -3.02 -7.10
N VAL A 139 -7.90 -4.31 -6.87
CA VAL A 139 -7.86 -5.32 -7.94
C VAL A 139 -8.90 -5.03 -9.03
N ALA A 140 -10.12 -4.63 -8.65
CA ALA A 140 -11.15 -4.25 -9.60
C ALA A 140 -10.73 -3.03 -10.46
N ALA A 141 -10.05 -2.04 -9.84
CA ALA A 141 -9.51 -0.88 -10.56
C ALA A 141 -8.45 -1.28 -11.59
N PHE A 142 -7.52 -2.17 -11.21
CA PHE A 142 -6.53 -2.71 -12.16
C PHE A 142 -7.20 -3.48 -13.30
N ALA A 143 -8.16 -4.35 -12.97
CA ALA A 143 -8.87 -5.15 -13.94
C ALA A 143 -9.66 -4.29 -14.94
N SER A 144 -10.33 -3.24 -14.49
CA SER A 144 -11.09 -2.33 -15.36
C SER A 144 -10.20 -1.53 -16.32
N CYS A 145 -8.92 -1.35 -15.98
CA CYS A 145 -7.95 -0.65 -16.81
C CYS A 145 -7.06 -1.59 -17.65
N LEU A 146 -7.26 -2.91 -17.57
CA LEU A 146 -6.34 -3.90 -18.16
C LEU A 146 -6.25 -3.77 -19.69
N HIS A 147 -7.38 -3.61 -20.36
CA HIS A 147 -7.46 -3.57 -21.82
C HIS A 147 -7.37 -2.16 -22.41
N GLY A 148 -7.23 -1.13 -21.59
CA GLY A 148 -7.24 0.26 -22.09
C GLY A 148 -8.60 0.74 -22.55
N GLY A 149 -8.59 1.74 -23.42
CA GLY A 149 -9.81 2.32 -23.97
C GLY A 149 -10.51 3.28 -23.03
N SER A 150 -11.80 3.07 -22.78
CA SER A 150 -12.58 3.92 -21.86
C SER A 150 -13.42 3.10 -20.88
N VAL A 151 -13.57 3.61 -19.69
CA VAL A 151 -14.45 3.09 -18.64
C VAL A 151 -15.45 4.19 -18.29
N ASN A 152 -16.74 3.87 -18.30
CA ASN A 152 -17.81 4.85 -18.07
C ASN A 152 -17.70 6.10 -18.99
N GLY A 153 -17.28 5.93 -20.24
CA GLY A 153 -17.14 7.02 -21.23
C GLY A 153 -15.91 7.92 -21.00
N LYS A 154 -15.05 7.64 -20.01
CA LYS A 154 -13.81 8.36 -19.78
C LYS A 154 -12.62 7.53 -20.21
N SER A 155 -11.67 8.12 -20.91
CA SER A 155 -10.42 7.45 -21.27
C SER A 155 -9.64 7.04 -20.02
N VAL A 156 -9.12 5.80 -20.03
CA VAL A 156 -8.19 5.32 -18.99
C VAL A 156 -6.74 5.29 -19.48
N SER A 157 -6.47 5.90 -20.63
CA SER A 157 -5.14 6.00 -21.21
C SER A 157 -4.35 7.14 -20.54
N ARG A 158 -3.15 6.85 -20.11
CA ARG A 158 -2.22 7.80 -19.48
C ARG A 158 -2.82 8.56 -18.29
N GLN A 159 -3.56 7.82 -17.45
CA GLN A 159 -4.26 8.37 -16.31
C GLN A 159 -3.60 7.99 -14.98
N ARG A 160 -3.80 8.87 -13.98
CA ARG A 160 -3.56 8.58 -12.57
C ARG A 160 -4.89 8.44 -11.86
N PHE A 161 -5.02 7.39 -11.03
CA PHE A 161 -6.21 7.16 -10.23
C PHE A 161 -5.83 7.12 -8.75
N GLU A 162 -6.31 8.08 -7.99
CA GLU A 162 -6.26 8.04 -6.53
C GLU A 162 -7.30 7.02 -6.04
N LEU A 163 -6.88 6.03 -5.24
CA LEU A 163 -7.80 4.99 -4.78
C LEU A 163 -7.97 5.07 -3.27
N GLY A 164 -9.16 5.41 -2.84
CA GLY A 164 -9.55 5.49 -1.42
C GLY A 164 -10.83 4.72 -1.14
N GLY A 165 -10.97 4.27 0.10
CA GLY A 165 -12.24 3.74 0.59
C GLY A 165 -13.30 4.84 0.76
N PRO A 166 -14.52 4.46 1.19
CA PRO A 166 -15.62 5.41 1.36
C PRO A 166 -15.46 6.28 2.59
N ASP A 167 -14.68 5.84 3.57
CA ASP A 167 -14.52 6.49 4.87
C ASP A 167 -13.14 7.12 4.98
N THR A 168 -13.05 8.31 5.57
CA THR A 168 -11.79 8.91 6.02
C THR A 168 -11.69 8.73 7.52
N VAL A 169 -10.61 8.11 7.97
CA VAL A 169 -10.33 7.82 9.39
C VAL A 169 -8.95 8.32 9.78
N THR A 170 -8.79 8.68 11.05
CA THR A 170 -7.48 8.93 11.65
C THR A 170 -6.73 7.62 11.92
N LEU A 171 -5.40 7.69 12.10
CA LEU A 171 -4.61 6.52 12.48
C LEU A 171 -5.14 5.91 13.80
N GLU A 172 -5.52 6.75 14.76
CA GLU A 172 -6.10 6.29 16.03
C GLU A 172 -7.41 5.52 15.80
N GLU A 173 -8.32 6.06 15.01
CA GLU A 173 -9.59 5.39 14.68
C GLU A 173 -9.36 4.08 13.93
N LEU A 174 -8.41 4.04 13.00
CA LEU A 174 -8.03 2.84 12.26
C LEU A 174 -7.55 1.73 13.23
N VAL A 175 -6.68 2.08 14.19
CA VAL A 175 -6.19 1.13 15.19
C VAL A 175 -7.33 0.67 16.12
N ARG A 176 -8.20 1.57 16.57
CA ARG A 176 -9.37 1.23 17.39
C ARG A 176 -10.36 0.32 16.65
N LEU A 177 -10.63 0.58 15.37
CA LEU A 177 -11.45 -0.29 14.53
C LEU A 177 -10.83 -1.68 14.40
N THR A 178 -9.52 -1.73 14.14
CA THR A 178 -8.77 -3.00 14.07
C THR A 178 -8.88 -3.78 15.37
N ALA A 179 -8.66 -3.13 16.52
CA ALA A 179 -8.76 -3.76 17.83
C ALA A 179 -10.18 -4.28 18.10
N ARG A 180 -11.20 -3.49 17.79
CA ARG A 180 -12.62 -3.86 17.95
C ARG A 180 -12.94 -5.13 17.18
N TYR A 181 -12.60 -5.20 15.89
CA TYR A 181 -12.89 -6.37 15.07
C TYR A 181 -12.00 -7.57 15.37
N ALA A 182 -10.78 -7.33 15.85
CA ALA A 182 -9.89 -8.38 16.38
C ALA A 182 -10.29 -8.86 17.78
N GLN A 183 -11.31 -8.25 18.42
CA GLN A 183 -11.76 -8.52 19.79
C GLN A 183 -10.63 -8.37 20.83
N LEU A 184 -9.81 -7.34 20.68
CA LEU A 184 -8.68 -7.02 21.55
C LEU A 184 -8.98 -5.75 22.36
N PRO A 185 -8.65 -5.71 23.66
CA PRO A 185 -8.60 -4.45 24.39
C PRO A 185 -7.54 -3.53 23.76
N CYS A 186 -7.81 -2.21 23.80
CA CYS A 186 -6.96 -1.23 23.10
C CYS A 186 -6.81 0.04 23.94
N HIS A 187 -5.63 0.22 24.50
CA HIS A 187 -5.22 1.41 25.23
C HIS A 187 -4.15 2.14 24.42
N LEU A 188 -4.53 3.24 23.78
CA LEU A 188 -3.62 4.02 22.95
C LEU A 188 -2.98 5.13 23.76
N LEU A 189 -1.65 5.19 23.73
CA LEU A 189 -0.88 6.28 24.29
C LEU A 189 -0.46 7.22 23.15
N ARG A 190 -1.11 8.38 23.04
CA ARG A 190 -0.77 9.40 22.05
C ARG A 190 0.59 10.00 22.37
N LEU A 191 1.57 9.80 21.48
CA LEU A 191 2.92 10.31 21.70
C LEU A 191 3.03 11.78 21.26
N PRO A 192 3.62 12.65 22.10
CA PRO A 192 4.07 13.96 21.64
C PRO A 192 5.04 13.83 20.45
N ASP A 193 5.08 14.82 19.59
CA ASP A 193 5.86 14.76 18.34
C ASP A 193 7.36 14.49 18.55
N SER A 194 7.97 15.09 19.59
CA SER A 194 9.36 14.85 19.98
C SER A 194 9.64 13.39 20.37
N VAL A 195 8.72 12.78 21.14
CA VAL A 195 8.83 11.38 21.57
C VAL A 195 8.58 10.43 20.39
N ALA A 196 7.63 10.76 19.52
CA ALA A 196 7.36 9.99 18.31
C ALA A 196 8.56 9.96 17.35
N ARG A 197 9.27 11.09 17.19
CA ARG A 197 10.53 11.17 16.41
C ARG A 197 11.63 10.33 17.04
N LEU A 198 11.79 10.41 18.35
CA LEU A 198 12.78 9.59 19.07
C LEU A 198 12.46 8.11 18.94
N GLN A 199 11.18 7.71 19.11
CA GLN A 199 10.73 6.34 18.88
C GLN A 199 11.10 5.85 17.48
N ALA A 200 10.79 6.62 16.43
CA ALA A 200 11.11 6.27 15.05
C ALA A 200 12.62 6.09 14.84
N ALA A 201 13.44 7.00 15.41
CA ALA A 201 14.90 6.93 15.29
C ALA A 201 15.47 5.68 15.99
N VAL A 202 14.96 5.32 17.16
CA VAL A 202 15.37 4.10 17.88
C VAL A 202 14.92 2.84 17.12
N MET A 203 13.69 2.84 16.60
CA MET A 203 13.14 1.71 15.85
C MET A 203 13.82 1.48 14.49
N ASP A 204 14.54 2.46 13.95
CA ASP A 204 15.37 2.27 12.75
C ASP A 204 16.48 1.22 12.95
N PHE A 205 16.89 0.94 14.19
CA PHE A 205 17.91 -0.05 14.55
C PHE A 205 17.31 -1.43 14.91
N VAL A 206 15.99 -1.51 15.10
CA VAL A 206 15.33 -2.77 15.45
C VAL A 206 15.16 -3.63 14.21
N PRO A 207 15.52 -4.92 14.25
CA PRO A 207 15.27 -5.84 13.14
C PRO A 207 13.79 -5.84 12.70
N GLY A 208 13.57 -5.80 11.38
CA GLY A 208 12.21 -5.70 10.81
C GLY A 208 11.61 -4.30 10.83
N LYS A 209 12.25 -3.32 11.46
CA LYS A 209 11.85 -1.90 11.53
C LYS A 209 10.33 -1.73 11.72
N PRO A 210 9.81 -2.04 12.89
CA PRO A 210 8.36 -1.98 13.14
C PRO A 210 7.78 -0.58 12.92
N PHE A 211 8.60 0.47 13.09
CA PHE A 211 8.27 1.85 12.79
C PHE A 211 9.57 2.60 12.48
N SER A 212 9.72 3.18 11.29
CA SER A 212 10.95 3.86 10.87
C SER A 212 10.79 5.38 10.85
N THR A 213 11.91 6.09 10.82
CA THR A 213 11.92 7.55 10.57
C THR A 213 11.24 7.89 9.25
N ASP A 214 11.34 7.03 8.25
CA ASP A 214 10.67 7.24 6.96
C ASP A 214 9.15 7.04 7.06
N ASN A 215 8.70 6.05 7.86
CA ASN A 215 7.28 5.88 8.17
C ASN A 215 6.73 7.11 8.91
N TYR A 216 7.46 7.61 9.92
CA TYR A 216 7.08 8.83 10.63
C TYR A 216 6.92 10.03 9.69
N ARG A 217 7.85 10.20 8.73
CA ARG A 217 7.77 11.26 7.71
C ARG A 217 6.58 11.06 6.77
N SER A 218 6.28 9.82 6.37
CA SER A 218 5.10 9.51 5.57
C SER A 218 3.80 9.88 6.27
N LEU A 219 3.70 9.65 7.59
CA LEU A 219 2.55 10.02 8.42
C LEU A 219 2.36 11.53 8.61
N SER A 220 3.31 12.37 8.17
CA SER A 220 3.15 13.83 8.19
C SER A 220 2.27 14.35 7.04
N GLU A 221 1.87 13.47 6.14
CA GLU A 221 0.98 13.74 5.01
C GLU A 221 -0.30 12.91 5.17
N ASP A 222 -1.44 13.55 4.92
CA ASP A 222 -2.72 12.83 4.86
C ASP A 222 -2.77 11.96 3.60
N SER A 223 -3.24 10.73 3.75
CA SER A 223 -3.43 9.77 2.66
C SER A 223 -4.92 9.68 2.28
N VAL A 224 -5.47 10.82 1.84
CA VAL A 224 -6.88 11.00 1.48
C VAL A 224 -6.97 11.46 0.04
N CYS A 225 -7.87 10.87 -0.74
CA CYS A 225 -8.08 11.23 -2.14
C CYS A 225 -8.64 12.65 -2.28
N ARG A 226 -8.16 13.37 -3.26
CA ARG A 226 -8.80 14.60 -3.74
C ARG A 226 -9.99 14.27 -4.62
N GLU A 227 -9.81 13.34 -5.51
CA GLU A 227 -10.83 12.79 -6.39
C GLU A 227 -10.70 11.26 -6.42
N ASN A 228 -11.74 10.55 -5.97
CA ASN A 228 -11.65 9.10 -5.84
C ASN A 228 -11.79 8.40 -7.20
N GLY A 229 -10.71 7.79 -7.67
CA GLY A 229 -10.65 7.06 -8.92
C GLY A 229 -11.55 5.82 -8.98
N LEU A 230 -11.90 5.21 -7.83
CA LEU A 230 -12.86 4.10 -7.82
C LEU A 230 -14.22 4.55 -8.36
N ALA A 231 -14.69 5.73 -7.95
CA ALA A 231 -15.95 6.30 -8.45
C ALA A 231 -15.87 6.62 -9.95
N GLN A 232 -14.72 7.13 -10.42
CA GLN A 232 -14.50 7.39 -11.86
C GLN A 232 -14.56 6.09 -12.68
N LEU A 233 -14.04 4.98 -12.12
CA LEU A 233 -14.05 3.66 -12.74
C LEU A 233 -15.38 2.90 -12.52
N GLY A 234 -16.38 3.51 -11.84
CA GLY A 234 -17.67 2.89 -11.56
C GLY A 234 -17.63 1.79 -10.51
N ILE A 235 -16.58 1.77 -9.69
CA ILE A 235 -16.37 0.76 -8.65
C ILE A 235 -16.94 1.31 -7.33
N LYS A 236 -17.86 0.54 -6.74
CA LYS A 236 -18.40 0.85 -5.40
C LYS A 236 -17.38 0.42 -4.34
N ALA A 237 -16.80 1.39 -3.66
CA ALA A 237 -15.82 1.14 -2.61
C ALA A 237 -16.44 0.44 -1.38
N HIS A 238 -15.72 -0.52 -0.81
CA HIS A 238 -16.12 -1.23 0.41
C HIS A 238 -15.55 -0.56 1.66
N SER A 239 -16.39 -0.43 2.70
CA SER A 239 -15.97 0.14 3.99
C SER A 239 -15.16 -0.85 4.81
N MET A 240 -14.32 -0.32 5.73
CA MET A 240 -13.62 -1.16 6.70
C MET A 240 -14.59 -1.96 7.55
N ALA A 241 -15.71 -1.37 7.95
CA ALA A 241 -16.73 -2.02 8.77
C ALA A 241 -17.34 -3.27 8.11
N THR A 242 -17.43 -3.29 6.79
CA THR A 242 -17.93 -4.43 6.02
C THR A 242 -16.89 -5.55 5.90
N ILE A 243 -15.63 -5.22 5.71
CA ILE A 243 -14.58 -6.19 5.35
C ILE A 243 -13.83 -6.72 6.57
N LEU A 244 -13.48 -5.89 7.56
CA LEU A 244 -12.68 -6.30 8.71
C LEU A 244 -13.25 -7.54 9.45
N PRO A 245 -14.59 -7.68 9.66
CA PRO A 245 -15.14 -8.87 10.32
C PRO A 245 -14.88 -10.17 9.58
N THR A 246 -14.63 -10.12 8.27
CA THR A 246 -14.44 -11.33 7.44
C THR A 246 -13.10 -12.03 7.68
N TYR A 247 -12.10 -11.30 8.19
CA TYR A 247 -10.76 -11.85 8.37
C TYR A 247 -10.09 -11.53 9.72
N LEU A 248 -10.57 -10.53 10.46
CA LEU A 248 -10.13 -10.26 11.83
C LEU A 248 -11.06 -10.93 12.85
N GLY A 249 -10.48 -11.46 13.93
CA GLY A 249 -11.22 -12.05 15.03
C GLY A 249 -11.38 -13.57 14.97
N ALA A 250 -12.01 -14.15 16.01
CA ALA A 250 -12.14 -15.59 16.20
C ALA A 250 -13.00 -16.30 15.13
N ALA A 251 -13.90 -15.56 14.48
CA ALA A 251 -14.77 -16.08 13.42
C ALA A 251 -14.11 -16.07 12.03
N SER A 252 -12.92 -15.49 11.90
CA SER A 252 -12.23 -15.40 10.60
C SER A 252 -11.85 -16.80 10.09
N ARG A 253 -11.81 -16.94 8.75
CA ARG A 253 -11.38 -18.19 8.11
C ARG A 253 -9.96 -18.58 8.56
N GLU A 254 -9.07 -17.63 8.71
CA GLU A 254 -7.67 -17.85 9.16
C GLU A 254 -7.64 -18.32 10.61
N ALA A 255 -8.39 -17.68 11.52
CA ALA A 255 -8.47 -18.13 12.92
C ALA A 255 -9.04 -19.55 13.03
N ARG A 256 -10.02 -19.90 12.21
CA ARG A 256 -10.59 -21.27 12.13
C ARG A 256 -9.57 -22.29 11.60
N LEU A 257 -8.80 -21.93 10.57
CA LEU A 257 -7.74 -22.78 10.03
C LEU A 257 -6.60 -22.97 11.02
N ASP A 258 -6.19 -21.93 11.74
CA ASP A 258 -5.14 -22.01 12.77
C ASP A 258 -5.59 -22.78 14.00
N ALA A 259 -6.87 -22.67 14.37
CA ALA A 259 -7.45 -23.54 15.40
C ALA A 259 -7.43 -25.00 14.96
N ALA A 260 -7.83 -25.30 13.72
CA ALA A 260 -7.79 -26.65 13.16
C ALA A 260 -6.37 -27.23 13.08
N ARG A 261 -5.37 -26.42 12.64
CA ARG A 261 -3.96 -26.81 12.61
C ARG A 261 -3.42 -27.14 14.01
N ARG A 262 -3.75 -26.32 15.02
CA ARG A 262 -3.35 -26.57 16.42
C ARG A 262 -3.97 -27.87 16.96
N THR A 263 -5.20 -28.15 16.59
CA THR A 263 -5.88 -29.40 16.98
C THR A 263 -5.26 -30.61 16.29
N ALA A 264 -4.98 -30.52 14.98
CA ALA A 264 -4.34 -31.58 14.20
C ALA A 264 -2.90 -31.90 14.67
N GLY A 265 -2.15 -30.88 15.14
CA GLY A 265 -0.78 -31.07 15.65
C GLY A 265 -0.70 -31.73 17.04
N ARG A 266 -1.82 -31.91 17.76
CA ARG A 266 -1.89 -32.59 19.07
C ARG A 266 -2.05 -34.11 18.96
N PHE A 267 -2.20 -34.64 17.77
CA PHE A 267 -2.33 -36.07 17.50
C PHE A 267 -1.04 -36.69 16.87
N ARG A 268 0.12 -36.08 17.08
CA ARG A 268 1.42 -36.67 16.74
C ARG A 268 2.24 -36.90 17.99
#